data_d02ded8d5bd6831d0006284ca7e2cf9b
#
_entry.id   d02ded8d5bd6831d0006284ca7e2cf9b
#
_cell.length_a   1.000
_cell.length_b   1.000
_cell.length_c   1.000
_cell.angle_alpha   90.00
_cell.angle_beta   90.00
_cell.angle_gamma   90.00
#
_symmetry.space_group_name_H-M   'P 1'
#
loop_
_entity.id
_entity.type
_entity.pdbx_description
1 polymer ?
#
loop_
_entity_poly.entity_id
_entity_poly.type
_entity_poly.pdbx_seq_one_letter_code
_entity_poly.pdbx_strand_id
1 'polypeptide(L)'
;MNMRRISALLLFIAITGTAFTPPPLLDTASNPPPGPDRYTVIKVKYTAYTWWIASWSRNQVACSVVVDHKGQPTLPEIYRDCTEDVYDKWLIQPPCDKQYKATGCIGYYAFLVSTEPAEKEIPTQLPEATAWLTLDGCEPVASTSTNICENTPTLVITGQEPLPNQTITGIEGTINGDSFSCKGSECKVPLQETDNVGTPIQFWAWSSYGDSSPILTAQVRVSHTDQGDPDQLYWYVDVLSNQWQGQPVASCADSWESFPPVGGPPAWLTTPDNSEDLSSDIPYTYLAANLILQGAVDASACPDGGLIPGGGVNECGLEAARPTVNDWQDRFDSLILNTSQDTGVPAHLLKNLFARESQFWPGVFRANTDVGLGQLTENGADTTLIWNTSFFNQFCPLVLSSDACGKGYLHLSDDNQQLLREALVGSVNASCDTCPLGLDLSQADFSVSVFAHTLIANCEQTGRIVRNVTGQAPGQVASYEDMWKFTLVNYNAGPGCLADALDVAEGQGDDLTWDSVSPFLTGACEGAIQYVNDISQ
;
A
#
# COMPACT_ATOMS: atom_id res chain seq x y z
N MET A 1 -53.18 -0.32 -52.84
CA MET A 1 -53.37 0.84 -53.77
C MET A 1 -53.05 2.12 -53.00
N ASN A 2 -52.16 2.95 -53.53
CA ASN A 2 -51.66 4.25 -53.06
C ASN A 2 -50.47 4.26 -52.08
N MET A 3 -49.32 4.20 -52.69
CA MET A 3 -48.04 4.72 -52.20
C MET A 3 -48.10 6.25 -52.03
N ARG A 4 -47.76 6.79 -50.88
CA ARG A 4 -47.36 8.17 -50.68
C ARG A 4 -45.86 8.26 -50.43
N ARG A 5 -45.17 8.87 -51.37
CA ARG A 5 -43.76 9.27 -51.29
C ARG A 5 -43.64 10.42 -50.30
N ILE A 6 -42.76 10.32 -49.30
CA ILE A 6 -42.30 11.42 -48.48
C ILE A 6 -40.86 11.70 -48.91
N SER A 7 -40.65 12.87 -49.51
CA SER A 7 -39.34 13.41 -49.87
C SER A 7 -38.63 13.88 -48.61
N ALA A 8 -37.47 13.27 -48.27
CA ALA A 8 -36.58 13.76 -47.25
C ALA A 8 -35.75 14.92 -47.78
N LEU A 9 -35.94 16.10 -47.19
CA LEU A 9 -35.18 17.31 -47.44
C LEU A 9 -33.87 17.20 -46.62
N LEU A 10 -32.73 16.97 -47.26
CA LEU A 10 -31.42 17.00 -46.65
C LEU A 10 -31.00 18.48 -46.46
N LEU A 11 -31.05 18.93 -45.21
CA LEU A 11 -30.49 20.23 -44.79
C LEU A 11 -28.99 20.05 -44.54
N PHE A 12 -28.14 20.53 -45.45
CA PHE A 12 -26.71 20.66 -45.24
C PHE A 12 -26.44 21.84 -44.30
N ILE A 13 -26.16 21.57 -43.03
CA ILE A 13 -25.58 22.56 -42.12
C ILE A 13 -24.07 22.54 -42.35
N ALA A 14 -23.56 23.58 -43.00
CA ALA A 14 -22.13 23.84 -43.07
C ALA A 14 -21.64 24.28 -41.68
N ILE A 15 -21.05 23.34 -40.92
CA ILE A 15 -20.32 23.67 -39.71
C ILE A 15 -18.98 24.25 -40.16
N THR A 16 -18.87 25.60 -40.09
CA THR A 16 -17.55 26.26 -40.16
C THR A 16 -16.74 25.87 -38.95
N GLY A 17 -15.89 24.88 -39.11
CA GLY A 17 -14.91 24.50 -38.11
C GLY A 17 -13.93 25.65 -37.87
N THR A 18 -14.13 26.41 -36.81
CA THR A 18 -13.03 27.16 -36.21
C THR A 18 -12.03 26.14 -35.69
N ALA A 19 -10.91 26.00 -36.39
CA ALA A 19 -9.78 25.26 -35.90
C ALA A 19 -9.37 25.85 -34.55
N PHE A 20 -9.69 25.16 -33.46
CA PHE A 20 -9.04 25.40 -32.19
C PHE A 20 -7.56 24.98 -32.41
N THR A 21 -6.71 25.95 -32.63
CA THR A 21 -5.27 25.77 -32.41
C THR A 21 -5.11 25.56 -30.91
N PRO A 22 -4.60 24.39 -30.46
CA PRO A 22 -4.23 24.26 -29.06
C PRO A 22 -3.24 25.39 -28.72
N PRO A 23 -3.30 25.97 -27.52
CA PRO A 23 -2.29 26.93 -27.11
C PRO A 23 -0.93 26.30 -27.31
N PRO A 24 0.11 27.09 -27.72
CA PRO A 24 1.45 26.54 -27.84
C PRO A 24 1.79 25.94 -26.47
N LEU A 25 2.07 24.64 -26.47
CA LEU A 25 2.75 23.98 -25.35
C LEU A 25 3.98 24.83 -25.07
N LEU A 26 4.04 25.44 -23.89
CA LEU A 26 5.24 26.10 -23.39
C LEU A 26 6.32 25.02 -23.26
N ASP A 27 7.13 24.98 -24.31
CA ASP A 27 8.28 24.13 -24.47
C ASP A 27 9.42 24.77 -23.69
N THR A 28 9.57 24.44 -22.38
CA THR A 28 10.79 24.81 -21.63
C THR A 28 11.08 23.94 -20.40
N ALA A 29 10.46 22.81 -20.22
CA ALA A 29 11.05 21.82 -19.34
C ALA A 29 11.96 20.94 -20.21
N SER A 30 13.28 21.06 -20.08
CA SER A 30 14.19 20.10 -20.67
C SER A 30 13.91 18.75 -20.04
N ASN A 31 13.15 17.89 -20.73
CA ASN A 31 13.05 16.51 -20.30
C ASN A 31 14.47 15.95 -20.21
N PRO A 32 14.81 15.19 -19.17
CA PRO A 32 16.10 14.51 -19.15
C PRO A 32 16.21 13.66 -20.41
N PRO A 33 17.37 13.64 -21.08
CA PRO A 33 17.54 12.76 -22.21
C PRO A 33 17.32 11.31 -21.75
N PRO A 34 16.83 10.42 -22.62
CA PRO A 34 16.82 9.02 -22.31
C PRO A 34 18.24 8.60 -21.95
N GLY A 35 18.43 8.13 -20.72
CA GLY A 35 19.73 7.67 -20.25
C GLY A 35 20.17 6.41 -21.01
N PRO A 36 21.47 6.09 -21.03
CA PRO A 36 21.92 4.78 -21.46
C PRO A 36 21.29 3.72 -20.56
N ASP A 37 20.94 2.58 -21.15
CA ASP A 37 20.47 1.44 -20.38
C ASP A 37 21.51 1.06 -19.33
N ARG A 38 21.18 1.11 -18.05
CA ARG A 38 22.07 0.77 -16.93
C ARG A 38 22.13 -0.74 -16.72
N TYR A 39 22.73 -1.45 -17.66
CA TYR A 39 22.90 -2.88 -17.58
C TYR A 39 24.40 -3.26 -17.60
N THR A 40 24.72 -4.28 -16.85
CA THR A 40 25.98 -5.00 -16.99
C THR A 40 25.69 -6.46 -17.27
N VAL A 41 26.68 -7.16 -17.83
CA VAL A 41 26.59 -8.60 -18.07
C VAL A 41 27.47 -9.30 -17.06
N ILE A 42 26.86 -10.09 -16.17
CA ILE A 42 27.60 -10.97 -15.27
C ILE A 42 27.74 -12.36 -15.87
N LYS A 43 28.94 -12.95 -15.77
CA LYS A 43 29.20 -14.34 -16.18
C LYS A 43 29.06 -15.23 -14.98
N VAL A 44 27.99 -16.05 -14.99
CA VAL A 44 27.73 -17.02 -13.92
C VAL A 44 28.23 -18.38 -14.36
N LYS A 45 29.16 -18.95 -13.60
CA LYS A 45 29.63 -20.32 -13.77
C LYS A 45 28.66 -21.28 -13.12
N TYR A 46 28.23 -22.28 -13.84
CA TYR A 46 27.35 -23.31 -13.35
C TYR A 46 27.77 -24.68 -13.86
N THR A 47 27.13 -25.74 -13.39
CA THR A 47 27.29 -27.08 -13.90
C THR A 47 26.10 -27.43 -14.77
N ALA A 48 26.31 -27.65 -16.05
CA ALA A 48 25.30 -28.11 -16.96
C ALA A 48 25.14 -29.62 -16.86
N TYR A 49 23.93 -30.08 -16.70
CA TYR A 49 23.56 -31.51 -16.70
C TYR A 49 22.77 -31.79 -17.95
N THR A 50 23.34 -32.61 -18.85
CA THR A 50 22.68 -33.01 -20.10
C THR A 50 21.94 -34.31 -19.87
N TRP A 51 20.63 -34.29 -20.10
CA TRP A 51 19.75 -35.42 -19.98
C TRP A 51 19.20 -35.83 -21.33
N TRP A 52 19.16 -37.12 -21.62
CA TRP A 52 18.38 -37.66 -22.71
C TRP A 52 17.03 -38.14 -22.22
N ILE A 53 15.98 -37.71 -22.90
CA ILE A 53 14.64 -38.25 -22.77
C ILE A 53 14.51 -39.32 -23.86
N ALA A 54 14.46 -40.59 -23.48
CA ALA A 54 14.47 -41.71 -24.39
C ALA A 54 13.21 -42.57 -24.26
N SER A 55 12.71 -43.02 -25.39
CA SER A 55 11.59 -43.96 -25.44
C SER A 55 12.04 -45.34 -24.98
N TRP A 56 11.40 -45.89 -23.97
CA TRP A 56 11.71 -47.21 -23.44
C TRP A 56 11.51 -48.33 -24.47
N SER A 57 10.37 -48.30 -25.18
CA SER A 57 10.00 -49.34 -26.12
C SER A 57 10.85 -49.37 -27.39
N ARG A 58 11.37 -48.19 -27.81
CA ARG A 58 12.17 -48.04 -29.02
C ARG A 58 13.66 -47.97 -28.76
N ASN A 59 14.07 -47.76 -27.52
CA ASN A 59 15.43 -47.48 -27.11
C ASN A 59 16.08 -46.37 -27.96
N GLN A 60 15.32 -45.30 -28.22
CA GLN A 60 15.71 -44.15 -29.04
C GLN A 60 15.58 -42.87 -28.25
N VAL A 61 16.57 -42.00 -28.37
CA VAL A 61 16.53 -40.66 -27.79
C VAL A 61 15.50 -39.81 -28.54
N ALA A 62 14.54 -39.28 -27.81
CA ALA A 62 13.50 -38.42 -28.35
C ALA A 62 13.95 -36.96 -28.35
N CYS A 63 14.59 -36.51 -27.27
CA CYS A 63 15.16 -35.17 -27.13
C CYS A 63 16.29 -35.13 -26.11
N SER A 64 17.04 -34.03 -26.11
CA SER A 64 18.09 -33.73 -25.13
C SER A 64 17.69 -32.48 -24.37
N VAL A 65 17.75 -32.52 -23.04
CA VAL A 65 17.42 -31.41 -22.15
C VAL A 65 18.68 -31.05 -21.36
N VAL A 66 19.03 -29.78 -21.35
CA VAL A 66 20.15 -29.27 -20.56
C VAL A 66 19.61 -28.40 -19.43
N VAL A 67 19.98 -28.80 -18.18
CA VAL A 67 19.53 -28.10 -16.98
C VAL A 67 20.73 -27.61 -16.14
N ASP A 68 20.51 -26.58 -15.34
CA ASP A 68 21.55 -25.99 -14.48
C ASP A 68 21.42 -26.39 -13.00
N HIS A 69 20.59 -27.40 -12.71
CA HIS A 69 20.39 -27.95 -11.38
C HIS A 69 20.64 -29.47 -11.32
N LYS A 70 20.91 -29.95 -10.11
CA LYS A 70 20.99 -31.39 -9.85
C LYS A 70 19.58 -32.02 -9.86
N GLY A 71 19.47 -33.16 -10.50
CA GLY A 71 18.21 -33.90 -10.58
C GLY A 71 17.73 -34.07 -12.01
N GLN A 72 16.58 -34.71 -12.16
CA GLN A 72 15.96 -34.87 -13.49
C GLN A 72 15.37 -33.55 -13.98
N PRO A 73 15.27 -33.35 -15.30
CA PRO A 73 14.57 -32.20 -15.85
C PRO A 73 13.16 -32.06 -15.31
N THR A 74 12.76 -30.85 -15.04
CA THR A 74 11.39 -30.48 -14.65
C THR A 74 10.46 -30.47 -15.85
N LEU A 75 9.16 -30.49 -15.60
CA LEU A 75 8.16 -30.41 -16.67
C LEU A 75 8.32 -29.17 -17.59
N PRO A 76 8.54 -27.95 -17.07
CA PRO A 76 8.80 -26.79 -17.92
C PRO A 76 10.06 -26.93 -18.79
N GLU A 77 11.10 -27.56 -18.29
CA GLU A 77 12.35 -27.77 -19.04
C GLU A 77 12.17 -28.80 -20.15
N ILE A 78 11.40 -29.87 -19.90
CA ILE A 78 11.02 -30.84 -20.93
C ILE A 78 10.16 -30.17 -21.99
N TYR A 79 9.21 -29.32 -21.59
CA TYR A 79 8.39 -28.55 -22.54
C TYR A 79 9.21 -27.61 -23.42
N ARG A 80 10.20 -26.92 -22.82
CA ARG A 80 11.07 -25.98 -23.54
C ARG A 80 11.96 -26.67 -24.58
N ASP A 81 12.55 -27.81 -24.21
CA ASP A 81 13.64 -28.42 -24.97
C ASP A 81 13.19 -29.64 -25.81
N CYS A 82 12.00 -30.17 -25.55
CA CYS A 82 11.41 -31.29 -26.27
C CYS A 82 10.23 -30.86 -27.13
N THR A 83 9.74 -31.75 -27.99
CA THR A 83 8.50 -31.51 -28.73
C THR A 83 7.29 -31.68 -27.84
N GLU A 84 6.18 -31.02 -28.19
CA GLU A 84 4.89 -31.13 -27.50
C GLU A 84 4.45 -32.61 -27.38
N ASP A 85 4.63 -33.39 -28.43
CA ASP A 85 4.31 -34.85 -28.42
C ASP A 85 5.10 -35.62 -27.34
N VAL A 86 6.34 -35.27 -27.08
CA VAL A 86 7.14 -35.89 -26.02
C VAL A 86 6.68 -35.44 -24.64
N TYR A 87 6.38 -34.16 -24.52
CA TYR A 87 5.90 -33.56 -23.28
C TYR A 87 4.55 -34.13 -22.86
N ASP A 88 3.57 -34.21 -23.79
CA ASP A 88 2.25 -34.75 -23.53
C ASP A 88 2.31 -36.23 -23.12
N LYS A 89 3.15 -37.02 -23.78
CA LYS A 89 3.37 -38.41 -23.41
C LYS A 89 4.05 -38.57 -22.06
N TRP A 90 4.95 -37.66 -21.71
CA TRP A 90 5.58 -37.62 -20.38
C TRP A 90 4.55 -37.31 -19.27
N LEU A 91 3.59 -36.41 -19.51
CA LEU A 91 2.53 -36.07 -18.56
C LEU A 91 1.55 -37.23 -18.32
N ILE A 92 1.13 -37.93 -19.39
CA ILE A 92 0.11 -38.99 -19.31
C ILE A 92 0.71 -40.31 -18.81
N GLN A 93 1.96 -40.56 -19.14
CA GLN A 93 2.65 -41.79 -18.82
C GLN A 93 3.84 -41.51 -17.92
N PRO A 94 3.79 -41.93 -16.64
CA PRO A 94 4.92 -41.72 -15.75
C PRO A 94 6.18 -42.36 -16.34
N PRO A 95 7.37 -41.77 -16.08
CA PRO A 95 8.64 -42.29 -16.59
C PRO A 95 8.83 -43.74 -16.21
N CYS A 96 9.28 -44.54 -17.17
CA CYS A 96 9.61 -45.96 -16.92
C CYS A 96 10.82 -46.02 -15.97
N ASP A 97 10.63 -46.48 -14.75
CA ASP A 97 11.71 -46.67 -13.79
C ASP A 97 12.45 -47.99 -14.09
N LYS A 98 13.75 -48.05 -13.74
CA LYS A 98 14.56 -49.26 -13.80
C LYS A 98 14.02 -50.41 -12.97
N GLN A 99 13.14 -50.16 -12.01
CA GLN A 99 12.44 -51.16 -11.22
C GLN A 99 11.33 -51.87 -12.02
N TYR A 100 10.75 -51.22 -13.03
CA TYR A 100 9.80 -51.86 -13.95
C TYR A 100 10.56 -52.61 -15.04
N LYS A 101 11.06 -53.80 -14.71
CA LYS A 101 11.57 -54.77 -15.69
C LYS A 101 10.46 -55.34 -16.59
N ALA A 102 9.33 -54.69 -16.66
CA ALA A 102 8.21 -55.18 -17.48
C ALA A 102 8.50 -54.88 -18.96
N THR A 103 8.61 -55.91 -19.71
CA THR A 103 8.45 -55.95 -21.17
C THR A 103 7.14 -55.28 -21.51
N GLY A 104 7.15 -54.03 -21.90
CA GLY A 104 5.94 -53.31 -22.31
C GLY A 104 5.76 -51.88 -21.83
N CYS A 105 6.71 -51.28 -21.13
CA CYS A 105 6.63 -49.88 -20.81
C CYS A 105 6.67 -49.04 -22.10
N ILE A 106 5.63 -48.24 -22.34
CA ILE A 106 5.50 -47.41 -23.54
C ILE A 106 5.94 -45.94 -23.27
N GLY A 107 6.31 -45.61 -22.02
CA GLY A 107 6.72 -44.28 -21.60
C GLY A 107 8.14 -43.92 -21.98
N TYR A 108 8.58 -42.84 -21.40
CA TYR A 108 9.94 -42.31 -21.52
C TYR A 108 10.69 -42.46 -20.21
N TYR A 109 12.03 -42.44 -20.29
CA TYR A 109 12.91 -42.34 -19.14
C TYR A 109 13.95 -41.25 -19.36
N ALA A 110 14.37 -40.60 -18.28
CA ALA A 110 15.45 -39.63 -18.29
C ALA A 110 16.78 -40.31 -17.96
N PHE A 111 17.81 -40.03 -18.77
CA PHE A 111 19.14 -40.57 -18.59
C PHE A 111 20.16 -39.45 -18.58
N LEU A 112 20.92 -39.30 -17.49
CA LEU A 112 22.02 -38.33 -17.40
C LEU A 112 23.18 -38.76 -18.28
N VAL A 113 23.52 -37.91 -19.26
CA VAL A 113 24.54 -38.19 -20.26
C VAL A 113 25.88 -37.61 -19.89
N SER A 114 25.87 -36.31 -19.56
CA SER A 114 27.10 -35.59 -19.19
C SER A 114 26.83 -34.55 -18.10
N THR A 115 27.93 -34.19 -17.47
CA THR A 115 27.97 -33.13 -16.47
C THR A 115 29.19 -32.29 -16.77
N GLU A 116 29.01 -31.05 -17.19
CA GLU A 116 30.10 -30.21 -17.67
C GLU A 116 30.05 -28.81 -17.04
N PRO A 117 31.18 -28.17 -16.76
CA PRO A 117 31.20 -26.75 -16.43
C PRO A 117 30.68 -25.93 -17.60
N ALA A 118 29.82 -25.00 -17.33
CA ALA A 118 29.26 -24.06 -18.30
C ALA A 118 29.26 -22.63 -17.75
N GLU A 119 29.13 -21.65 -18.62
CA GLU A 119 28.97 -20.27 -18.25
C GLU A 119 27.75 -19.70 -18.98
N LYS A 120 26.95 -18.89 -18.28
CA LYS A 120 25.89 -18.12 -18.88
C LYS A 120 26.08 -16.63 -18.61
N GLU A 121 25.76 -15.82 -19.58
CA GLU A 121 25.75 -14.37 -19.45
C GLU A 121 24.35 -13.94 -19.02
N ILE A 122 24.26 -13.23 -17.87
CA ILE A 122 23.00 -12.72 -17.34
C ILE A 122 23.08 -11.19 -17.37
N PRO A 123 22.24 -10.53 -18.16
CA PRO A 123 22.10 -9.09 -18.07
C PRO A 123 21.55 -8.72 -16.70
N THR A 124 22.25 -7.86 -15.98
CA THR A 124 21.88 -7.40 -14.64
C THR A 124 21.74 -5.90 -14.67
N GLN A 125 20.59 -5.40 -14.21
CA GLN A 125 20.35 -3.96 -14.10
C GLN A 125 21.24 -3.37 -13.01
N LEU A 126 21.88 -2.25 -13.32
CA LEU A 126 22.67 -1.48 -12.36
C LEU A 126 21.75 -0.49 -11.64
N PRO A 127 22.05 -0.12 -10.38
CA PRO A 127 21.27 0.85 -9.65
C PRO A 127 21.29 2.22 -10.33
N GLU A 128 20.15 2.91 -10.31
CA GLU A 128 19.96 4.21 -10.91
C GLU A 128 20.45 5.34 -10.00
N ALA A 129 20.79 6.50 -10.59
CA ALA A 129 20.99 7.72 -9.81
C ALA A 129 19.66 8.15 -9.17
N THR A 130 19.75 8.82 -8.03
CA THR A 130 18.57 9.37 -7.33
C THR A 130 18.90 10.73 -6.74
N ALA A 131 17.91 11.39 -6.14
CA ALA A 131 18.12 12.61 -5.37
C ALA A 131 17.15 12.64 -4.18
N TRP A 132 17.56 13.34 -3.12
CA TRP A 132 16.87 13.46 -1.84
C TRP A 132 16.57 14.90 -1.52
N LEU A 133 15.53 15.13 -0.73
CA LEU A 133 15.06 16.45 -0.32
C LEU A 133 15.28 16.67 1.17
N THR A 134 15.81 17.84 1.52
CA THR A 134 15.89 18.36 2.89
C THR A 134 15.58 19.85 2.88
N LEU A 135 15.46 20.47 4.06
CA LEU A 135 15.31 21.92 4.22
C LEU A 135 16.55 22.49 4.90
N ASP A 136 16.97 23.69 4.48
CA ASP A 136 18.06 24.43 5.09
C ASP A 136 17.51 25.41 6.13
N GLY A 137 18.03 25.36 7.37
CA GLY A 137 17.67 26.26 8.45
C GLY A 137 16.26 26.13 9.00
N CYS A 138 15.68 24.92 8.89
CA CYS A 138 14.37 24.58 9.43
C CYS A 138 14.48 23.43 10.44
N GLU A 139 13.63 23.46 11.46
CA GLU A 139 13.54 22.42 12.49
C GLU A 139 12.18 21.73 12.41
N PRO A 140 12.11 20.40 12.59
CA PRO A 140 10.85 19.70 12.62
C PRO A 140 10.03 20.08 13.86
N VAL A 141 8.74 20.30 13.68
CA VAL A 141 7.82 20.46 14.80
C VAL A 141 7.47 19.07 15.35
N ALA A 142 7.69 18.85 16.64
CA ALA A 142 7.45 17.57 17.29
C ALA A 142 6.04 17.05 17.01
N SER A 143 5.93 15.75 16.76
CA SER A 143 4.66 15.03 16.50
C SER A 143 3.87 15.51 15.26
N THR A 144 4.51 16.27 14.36
CA THR A 144 3.89 16.73 13.10
C THR A 144 4.84 16.50 11.93
N SER A 145 4.30 16.59 10.70
CA SER A 145 5.11 16.59 9.46
C SER A 145 5.62 17.98 9.08
N THR A 146 5.24 19.00 9.83
CA THR A 146 5.55 20.40 9.54
C THR A 146 6.95 20.76 10.05
N ASN A 147 7.67 21.53 9.27
CA ASN A 147 8.96 22.11 9.66
C ASN A 147 8.79 23.62 9.87
N ILE A 148 9.43 24.15 10.89
CA ILE A 148 9.43 25.58 11.21
C ILE A 148 10.78 26.19 10.85
N CYS A 149 10.77 27.33 10.17
CA CYS A 149 11.96 28.02 9.75
C CYS A 149 11.90 29.49 10.21
N GLU A 150 13.00 30.02 10.76
CA GLU A 150 13.10 31.41 11.18
C GLU A 150 13.27 32.39 10.00
N ASN A 151 13.78 31.90 8.89
CA ASN A 151 14.02 32.66 7.67
C ASN A 151 13.27 32.05 6.49
N THR A 152 13.24 32.77 5.36
CA THR A 152 12.68 32.24 4.10
C THR A 152 13.25 30.86 3.82
N PRO A 153 12.41 29.85 3.71
CA PRO A 153 12.86 28.46 3.61
C PRO A 153 13.54 28.17 2.27
N THR A 154 14.52 27.28 2.33
CA THR A 154 15.25 26.83 1.14
C THR A 154 15.21 25.30 1.07
N LEU A 155 14.68 24.78 -0.03
CA LEU A 155 14.72 23.35 -0.32
C LEU A 155 16.12 22.99 -0.80
N VAL A 156 16.70 21.94 -0.23
CA VAL A 156 17.99 21.38 -0.62
C VAL A 156 17.77 20.05 -1.30
N ILE A 157 18.18 19.96 -2.56
CA ILE A 157 18.11 18.73 -3.36
C ILE A 157 19.53 18.17 -3.43
N THR A 158 19.74 16.96 -2.92
CA THR A 158 21.03 16.28 -2.91
C THR A 158 20.99 15.04 -3.80
N GLY A 159 21.71 15.05 -4.90
CA GLY A 159 21.82 13.92 -5.82
C GLY A 159 22.77 12.84 -5.31
N GLN A 160 22.41 11.60 -5.53
CA GLN A 160 23.19 10.41 -5.16
C GLN A 160 23.42 9.50 -6.38
N GLU A 161 24.71 9.19 -6.62
CA GLU A 161 25.12 8.24 -7.66
C GLU A 161 25.65 6.96 -6.98
N PRO A 162 24.96 5.82 -7.13
CA PRO A 162 25.37 4.59 -6.47
C PRO A 162 26.51 3.84 -7.16
N LEU A 163 26.81 4.15 -8.44
CA LEU A 163 27.86 3.46 -9.17
C LEU A 163 29.25 3.93 -8.73
N PRO A 164 30.20 3.00 -8.46
CA PRO A 164 31.54 3.38 -8.08
C PRO A 164 32.25 4.16 -9.20
N ASN A 165 32.98 5.19 -8.81
CA ASN A 165 33.70 6.14 -9.71
C ASN A 165 32.80 6.99 -10.61
N GLN A 166 31.49 7.01 -10.37
CA GLN A 166 30.58 7.96 -10.98
C GLN A 166 30.15 9.01 -9.94
N THR A 167 29.68 10.16 -10.42
CA THR A 167 29.28 11.29 -9.58
C THR A 167 28.09 11.99 -10.19
N ILE A 168 27.31 12.69 -9.37
CA ILE A 168 26.30 13.62 -9.88
C ILE A 168 26.99 14.88 -10.41
N THR A 169 26.66 15.25 -11.63
CA THR A 169 27.24 16.40 -12.35
C THR A 169 26.36 17.65 -12.30
N GLY A 170 25.06 17.48 -12.09
CA GLY A 170 24.10 18.56 -12.00
C GLY A 170 22.74 18.08 -11.53
N ILE A 171 21.91 19.01 -11.08
CA ILE A 171 20.51 18.82 -10.71
C ILE A 171 19.69 19.86 -11.46
N GLU A 172 18.63 19.40 -12.12
CA GLU A 172 17.70 20.27 -12.85
C GLU A 172 16.27 19.95 -12.44
N GLY A 173 15.38 20.90 -12.65
CA GLY A 173 13.98 20.72 -12.35
C GLY A 173 13.11 21.94 -12.60
N THR A 174 11.87 21.84 -12.18
CA THR A 174 10.89 22.93 -12.22
C THR A 174 10.17 23.05 -10.88
N ILE A 175 9.89 24.28 -10.46
CA ILE A 175 9.05 24.62 -9.33
C ILE A 175 8.00 25.63 -9.80
N ASN A 176 6.73 25.33 -9.63
CA ASN A 176 5.62 26.15 -10.13
C ASN A 176 5.75 26.53 -11.63
N GLY A 177 6.34 25.64 -12.43
CA GLY A 177 6.62 25.90 -13.85
C GLY A 177 7.90 26.66 -14.16
N ASP A 178 8.56 27.27 -13.17
CA ASP A 178 9.85 27.92 -13.33
C ASP A 178 11.00 26.91 -13.25
N SER A 179 11.91 26.93 -14.23
CA SER A 179 13.03 26.01 -14.30
C SER A 179 14.20 26.43 -13.41
N PHE A 180 14.85 25.47 -12.78
CA PHE A 180 16.10 25.66 -12.06
C PHE A 180 17.17 24.66 -12.52
N SER A 181 18.44 25.04 -12.41
CA SER A 181 19.59 24.20 -12.75
C SER A 181 20.78 24.54 -11.87
N CYS A 182 21.39 23.51 -11.29
CA CYS A 182 22.56 23.60 -10.44
C CYS A 182 23.66 22.68 -10.95
N LYS A 183 24.91 23.05 -10.78
CA LYS A 183 26.07 22.19 -11.05
C LYS A 183 26.51 21.44 -9.80
N GLY A 184 26.87 20.18 -9.97
CA GLY A 184 27.32 19.34 -8.85
C GLY A 184 26.17 18.55 -8.22
N SER A 185 26.41 18.00 -7.04
CA SER A 185 25.50 17.08 -6.35
C SER A 185 24.51 17.74 -5.40
N GLU A 186 24.53 19.05 -5.25
CA GLU A 186 23.63 19.82 -4.38
C GLU A 186 23.00 20.98 -5.14
N CYS A 187 21.71 21.20 -4.92
CA CYS A 187 20.96 22.32 -5.46
C CYS A 187 20.10 22.95 -4.36
N LYS A 188 20.26 24.24 -4.14
CA LYS A 188 19.47 25.03 -3.19
C LYS A 188 18.42 25.84 -3.94
N VAL A 189 17.15 25.57 -3.67
CA VAL A 189 16.00 26.23 -4.31
C VAL A 189 15.25 27.04 -3.26
N PRO A 190 15.28 28.38 -3.32
CA PRO A 190 14.49 29.23 -2.42
C PRO A 190 12.99 28.96 -2.62
N LEU A 191 12.28 28.77 -1.53
CA LEU A 191 10.84 28.56 -1.56
C LEU A 191 10.09 29.89 -1.39
N GLN A 192 8.93 29.98 -1.99
CA GLN A 192 7.99 31.09 -1.85
C GLN A 192 6.73 30.61 -1.14
N GLU A 193 5.97 31.52 -0.57
CA GLU A 193 4.65 31.22 -0.03
C GLU A 193 3.74 30.61 -1.09
N THR A 194 2.97 29.61 -0.68
CA THR A 194 2.04 28.88 -1.54
C THR A 194 0.62 28.99 -1.00
N ASP A 195 -0.34 28.55 -1.78
CA ASP A 195 -1.67 28.24 -1.28
C ASP A 195 -1.68 26.96 -0.41
N ASN A 196 -2.85 26.55 0.08
CA ASN A 196 -3.02 25.36 0.92
C ASN A 196 -2.73 24.05 0.19
N VAL A 197 -2.83 24.02 -1.13
CA VAL A 197 -2.53 22.86 -1.96
C VAL A 197 -1.03 22.70 -2.15
N GLY A 198 -0.26 23.80 -2.03
CA GLY A 198 1.18 23.81 -2.24
C GLY A 198 1.58 23.87 -3.70
N THR A 199 2.87 23.74 -3.95
CA THR A 199 3.51 23.88 -5.26
C THR A 199 4.13 22.57 -5.69
N PRO A 200 3.84 22.06 -6.91
CA PRO A 200 4.49 20.89 -7.47
C PRO A 200 5.93 21.19 -7.88
N ILE A 201 6.82 20.25 -7.58
CA ILE A 201 8.23 20.28 -7.95
C ILE A 201 8.54 19.01 -8.72
N GLN A 202 9.23 19.15 -9.86
CA GLN A 202 9.80 18.04 -10.61
C GLN A 202 11.30 18.25 -10.70
N PHE A 203 12.08 17.21 -10.45
CA PHE A 203 13.54 17.32 -10.47
C PHE A 203 14.20 16.00 -10.85
N TRP A 204 15.45 16.09 -11.31
CA TRP A 204 16.28 14.94 -11.65
C TRP A 204 17.76 15.28 -11.46
N ALA A 205 18.56 14.25 -11.25
CA ALA A 205 20.01 14.38 -11.07
C ALA A 205 20.74 13.77 -12.28
N TRP A 206 21.63 14.53 -12.87
CA TRP A 206 22.50 14.11 -13.96
C TRP A 206 23.70 13.34 -13.43
N SER A 207 23.97 12.16 -14.01
CA SER A 207 25.14 11.35 -13.68
C SER A 207 26.29 11.54 -14.67
N SER A 208 27.52 11.42 -14.16
CA SER A 208 28.71 11.28 -15.02
C SER A 208 28.75 9.98 -15.82
N TYR A 209 27.85 9.02 -15.52
CA TYR A 209 27.64 7.81 -16.32
C TYR A 209 27.06 8.14 -17.71
N GLY A 210 26.44 9.30 -17.87
CA GLY A 210 25.88 9.80 -19.13
C GLY A 210 24.35 9.71 -19.21
N ASP A 211 23.69 9.46 -18.08
CA ASP A 211 22.25 9.42 -17.93
C ASP A 211 21.77 10.34 -16.80
N SER A 212 20.51 10.25 -16.44
CA SER A 212 19.94 10.94 -15.29
C SER A 212 19.19 9.96 -14.37
N SER A 213 18.85 10.41 -13.17
CA SER A 213 17.80 9.77 -12.39
C SER A 213 16.46 9.77 -13.14
N PRO A 214 15.47 8.95 -12.74
CA PRO A 214 14.08 9.20 -13.10
C PRO A 214 13.65 10.62 -12.76
N ILE A 215 12.57 11.11 -13.36
CA ILE A 215 11.92 12.34 -12.91
C ILE A 215 11.31 12.06 -11.55
N LEU A 216 11.78 12.77 -10.54
CA LEU A 216 11.32 12.70 -9.17
C LEU A 216 10.35 13.86 -8.93
N THR A 217 9.38 13.65 -8.06
CA THR A 217 8.33 14.63 -7.78
C THR A 217 8.22 14.93 -6.30
N ALA A 218 7.83 16.15 -6.00
CA ALA A 218 7.45 16.58 -4.67
C ALA A 218 6.32 17.60 -4.76
N GLN A 219 5.55 17.73 -3.67
CA GLN A 219 4.66 18.85 -3.44
C GLN A 219 5.11 19.55 -2.17
N VAL A 220 5.25 20.85 -2.22
CA VAL A 220 5.73 21.64 -1.08
C VAL A 220 4.73 22.73 -0.77
N ARG A 221 4.23 22.73 0.47
CA ARG A 221 3.41 23.82 0.99
C ARG A 221 4.26 24.71 1.89
N VAL A 222 4.18 26.01 1.65
CA VAL A 222 4.87 27.02 2.43
C VAL A 222 3.86 28.05 2.89
N SER A 223 3.73 28.21 4.19
CA SER A 223 2.91 29.25 4.79
C SER A 223 3.70 30.04 5.82
N HIS A 224 3.28 31.25 6.15
CA HIS A 224 3.88 32.00 7.23
C HIS A 224 2.80 32.52 8.18
N THR A 225 3.16 32.67 9.45
CA THR A 225 2.26 33.19 10.49
C THR A 225 3.03 34.02 11.50
N ASP A 226 2.37 35.00 12.07
CA ASP A 226 2.91 35.86 13.11
C ASP A 226 2.79 35.26 14.52
N GLN A 227 2.13 34.11 14.70
CA GLN A 227 1.88 33.46 16.02
C GLN A 227 1.55 34.46 17.17
N GLY A 228 1.04 35.66 16.84
CA GLY A 228 0.71 36.69 17.79
C GLY A 228 1.87 37.61 18.19
N ASP A 229 3.06 37.46 17.62
CA ASP A 229 4.18 38.39 17.69
C ASP A 229 4.44 38.99 16.29
N PRO A 230 3.94 40.20 16.00
CA PRO A 230 4.09 40.83 14.69
C PRO A 230 5.54 41.14 14.29
N ASP A 231 6.47 41.06 15.24
CA ASP A 231 7.90 41.31 15.01
C ASP A 231 8.67 39.99 14.67
N GLN A 232 8.02 38.83 14.77
CA GLN A 232 8.64 37.52 14.49
C GLN A 232 7.74 36.65 13.59
N LEU A 233 8.05 36.66 12.30
CA LEU A 233 7.40 35.80 11.32
C LEU A 233 8.13 34.44 11.26
N TYR A 234 7.37 33.35 11.42
CA TYR A 234 7.86 32.01 11.21
C TYR A 234 7.27 31.43 9.92
N TRP A 235 8.12 30.70 9.22
CA TRP A 235 7.71 29.96 8.05
C TRP A 235 7.42 28.51 8.41
N TYR A 236 6.32 27.96 7.90
CA TYR A 236 5.96 26.56 8.02
C TYR A 236 6.08 25.91 6.66
N VAL A 237 6.78 24.76 6.63
CA VAL A 237 7.02 24.02 5.39
C VAL A 237 6.65 22.57 5.58
N ASP A 238 5.75 22.10 4.72
CA ASP A 238 5.38 20.69 4.59
C ASP A 238 5.84 20.18 3.23
N VAL A 239 6.37 18.94 3.19
CA VAL A 239 6.88 18.32 1.97
C VAL A 239 6.25 16.95 1.81
N LEU A 240 5.56 16.72 0.68
CA LEU A 240 5.07 15.43 0.25
C LEU A 240 5.99 14.90 -0.85
N SER A 241 6.76 13.86 -0.58
CA SER A 241 7.62 13.20 -1.55
C SER A 241 8.20 11.91 -0.99
N ASN A 242 8.33 10.89 -1.84
CA ASN A 242 9.10 9.69 -1.54
C ASN A 242 10.62 9.95 -1.41
N GLN A 243 11.07 11.16 -1.77
CA GLN A 243 12.47 11.60 -1.68
C GLN A 243 12.74 12.43 -0.43
N TRP A 244 11.73 12.70 0.38
CA TRP A 244 11.85 13.52 1.57
C TRP A 244 12.61 12.78 2.68
N GLN A 245 13.63 13.43 3.28
CA GLN A 245 14.44 12.88 4.38
C GLN A 245 14.08 13.45 5.76
N GLY A 246 13.10 14.34 5.83
CA GLY A 246 12.55 14.83 7.11
C GLY A 246 11.51 13.85 7.68
N GLN A 247 10.73 14.33 8.64
CA GLN A 247 9.63 13.55 9.19
C GLN A 247 8.59 13.22 8.11
N PRO A 248 8.27 11.93 7.87
CA PRO A 248 7.33 11.56 6.84
C PRO A 248 5.92 12.03 7.19
N VAL A 249 5.21 12.53 6.20
CA VAL A 249 3.76 12.65 6.25
C VAL A 249 3.16 11.25 6.11
N ALA A 250 1.94 11.04 6.63
CA ALA A 250 1.23 9.78 6.40
C ALA A 250 1.24 9.40 4.92
N SER A 251 1.51 8.13 4.61
CA SER A 251 1.68 7.63 3.24
C SER A 251 0.56 8.02 2.29
N CYS A 252 -0.68 8.12 2.82
CA CYS A 252 -1.86 8.49 2.05
C CYS A 252 -1.93 9.97 1.65
N ALA A 253 -1.24 10.85 2.39
CA ALA A 253 -1.22 12.28 2.07
C ALA A 253 -0.56 12.55 0.71
N ASP A 254 0.46 11.78 0.35
CA ASP A 254 1.15 11.89 -0.94
C ASP A 254 0.22 11.48 -2.10
N SER A 255 -0.45 10.34 -2.00
CA SER A 255 -1.38 9.87 -3.04
C SER A 255 -2.65 10.73 -3.16
N TRP A 256 -3.05 11.40 -2.09
CA TRP A 256 -4.14 12.36 -2.09
C TRP A 256 -3.75 13.76 -2.55
N GLU A 257 -2.47 14.09 -2.56
CA GLU A 257 -1.97 15.45 -2.74
C GLU A 257 -2.60 16.41 -1.69
N SER A 258 -2.73 15.92 -0.44
CA SER A 258 -3.43 16.62 0.65
C SER A 258 -2.54 16.72 1.88
N PHE A 259 -2.21 17.94 2.24
CA PHE A 259 -1.41 18.21 3.43
C PHE A 259 -2.24 18.17 4.71
N PRO A 260 -1.68 17.69 5.83
CA PRO A 260 -2.24 17.96 7.14
C PRO A 260 -2.45 19.47 7.37
N PRO A 261 -3.36 19.89 8.26
CA PRO A 261 -3.51 21.30 8.62
C PRO A 261 -2.19 21.93 9.08
N VAL A 262 -1.98 23.22 8.80
CA VAL A 262 -0.82 23.96 9.31
C VAL A 262 -0.84 23.94 10.83
N GLY A 263 0.28 23.55 11.45
CA GLY A 263 0.34 23.33 12.90
C GLY A 263 0.04 21.89 13.34
N GLY A 264 -0.21 21.00 12.39
CA GLY A 264 -0.42 19.56 12.59
C GLY A 264 -1.87 19.11 12.46
N PRO A 265 -2.08 17.80 12.30
CA PRO A 265 -3.40 17.21 12.21
C PRO A 265 -4.11 17.22 13.58
N PRO A 266 -5.44 16.99 13.61
CA PRO A 266 -6.17 16.83 14.87
C PRO A 266 -5.64 15.64 15.67
N ALA A 267 -5.90 15.61 16.99
CA ALA A 267 -5.32 14.64 17.93
C ALA A 267 -5.47 13.18 17.49
N TRP A 268 -6.61 12.80 16.95
CA TRP A 268 -6.88 11.43 16.51
C TRP A 268 -6.06 11.00 15.26
N LEU A 269 -5.41 11.94 14.57
CA LEU A 269 -4.52 11.71 13.42
C LEU A 269 -3.05 12.00 13.76
N THR A 270 -2.68 12.01 15.04
CA THR A 270 -1.29 12.20 15.46
C THR A 270 -0.61 10.89 15.81
N THR A 271 0.73 10.90 15.78
CA THR A 271 1.58 9.83 16.28
C THR A 271 2.44 10.43 17.40
N PRO A 272 2.30 9.99 18.66
CA PRO A 272 3.08 10.53 19.76
C PRO A 272 4.54 10.06 19.70
N ASP A 273 5.42 10.75 20.42
CA ASP A 273 6.83 10.36 20.52
C ASP A 273 7.04 9.07 21.33
N ASN A 274 6.15 8.81 22.30
CA ASN A 274 6.23 7.66 23.19
C ASN A 274 4.95 6.82 23.12
N SER A 275 5.10 5.51 23.19
CA SER A 275 3.96 4.60 23.20
C SER A 275 3.04 4.76 24.43
N GLU A 276 3.58 5.23 25.54
CA GLU A 276 2.84 5.48 26.79
C GLU A 276 1.82 6.63 26.67
N ASP A 277 1.95 7.46 25.64
CA ASP A 277 1.03 8.57 25.37
C ASP A 277 -0.16 8.15 24.48
N LEU A 278 -0.18 6.88 24.02
CA LEU A 278 -1.30 6.33 23.26
C LEU A 278 -2.46 5.98 24.19
N SER A 279 -3.61 6.59 23.96
CA SER A 279 -4.85 6.32 24.70
C SER A 279 -6.05 6.24 23.75
N SER A 280 -7.16 5.71 24.25
CA SER A 280 -8.44 5.69 23.55
C SER A 280 -9.58 5.86 24.56
N ASP A 281 -10.52 6.74 24.25
CA ASP A 281 -11.72 7.00 25.07
C ASP A 281 -12.90 6.07 24.72
N ILE A 282 -12.72 5.15 23.77
CA ILE A 282 -13.76 4.23 23.32
C ILE A 282 -14.06 3.21 24.41
N PRO A 283 -15.33 2.96 24.77
CA PRO A 283 -15.72 1.98 25.80
C PRO A 283 -15.25 0.56 25.49
N TYR A 284 -14.83 -0.18 26.52
CA TYR A 284 -14.24 -1.53 26.44
C TYR A 284 -15.06 -2.59 27.19
N THR A 285 -16.36 -2.48 27.20
CA THR A 285 -17.27 -3.39 27.93
C THR A 285 -17.20 -4.84 27.42
N TYR A 286 -16.94 -5.03 26.13
CA TYR A 286 -16.78 -6.35 25.52
C TYR A 286 -15.45 -7.01 25.95
N LEU A 287 -14.34 -6.28 25.91
CA LEU A 287 -13.04 -6.76 26.36
C LEU A 287 -13.12 -7.17 27.85
N ALA A 288 -13.70 -6.32 28.70
CA ALA A 288 -13.87 -6.62 30.13
C ALA A 288 -14.68 -7.90 30.35
N ALA A 289 -15.79 -8.08 29.61
CA ALA A 289 -16.60 -9.29 29.68
C ALA A 289 -15.81 -10.54 29.29
N ASN A 290 -15.04 -10.48 28.18
CA ASN A 290 -14.22 -11.60 27.75
C ASN A 290 -13.12 -11.94 28.74
N LEU A 291 -12.43 -10.96 29.32
CA LEU A 291 -11.39 -11.18 30.34
C LEU A 291 -11.97 -11.85 31.60
N ILE A 292 -13.19 -11.49 32.01
CA ILE A 292 -13.90 -12.17 33.11
C ILE A 292 -14.27 -13.60 32.71
N LEU A 293 -14.87 -13.81 31.53
CA LEU A 293 -15.29 -15.11 31.04
C LEU A 293 -14.13 -16.10 30.88
N GLN A 294 -12.97 -15.61 30.47
CA GLN A 294 -11.75 -16.41 30.31
C GLN A 294 -10.96 -16.58 31.62
N GLY A 295 -11.45 -16.01 32.73
CA GLY A 295 -10.83 -16.14 34.06
C GLY A 295 -9.56 -15.30 34.24
N ALA A 296 -9.28 -14.34 33.39
CA ALA A 296 -8.20 -13.37 33.56
C ALA A 296 -8.51 -12.33 34.64
N VAL A 297 -9.81 -12.10 34.94
CA VAL A 297 -10.30 -11.19 35.95
C VAL A 297 -11.19 -11.94 36.90
N ASP A 298 -10.91 -11.84 38.21
CA ASP A 298 -11.79 -12.36 39.27
C ASP A 298 -12.85 -11.32 39.64
N ALA A 299 -14.05 -11.50 39.11
CA ALA A 299 -15.22 -10.69 39.44
C ALA A 299 -16.23 -11.43 40.32
N SER A 300 -15.81 -12.47 41.04
CA SER A 300 -16.68 -13.32 41.89
C SER A 300 -17.36 -12.56 43.03
N ALA A 301 -16.81 -11.43 43.46
CA ALA A 301 -17.41 -10.53 44.44
C ALA A 301 -18.53 -9.65 43.88
N CYS A 302 -18.67 -9.57 42.55
CA CYS A 302 -19.70 -8.78 41.89
C CYS A 302 -21.04 -9.56 41.75
N PRO A 303 -22.19 -8.86 41.70
CA PRO A 303 -23.44 -9.48 41.30
C PRO A 303 -23.31 -10.21 39.95
N ASP A 304 -23.86 -11.41 39.85
CA ASP A 304 -23.81 -12.28 38.66
C ASP A 304 -22.39 -12.50 38.11
N GLY A 305 -21.36 -12.47 39.00
CA GLY A 305 -19.96 -12.62 38.59
C GLY A 305 -19.46 -11.47 37.71
N GLY A 306 -20.04 -10.29 37.82
CA GLY A 306 -19.66 -9.11 37.04
C GLY A 306 -20.28 -9.03 35.64
N LEU A 307 -21.11 -9.99 35.25
CA LEU A 307 -21.67 -10.10 33.88
C LEU A 307 -23.18 -9.74 33.88
N ILE A 308 -23.67 -9.39 32.69
CA ILE A 308 -25.09 -9.22 32.39
C ILE A 308 -25.58 -10.29 31.40
N PRO A 309 -26.88 -10.64 31.40
CA PRO A 309 -27.44 -11.52 30.38
C PRO A 309 -27.15 -11.01 28.96
N GLY A 310 -26.68 -11.90 28.10
CA GLY A 310 -26.31 -11.54 26.72
C GLY A 310 -24.83 -11.27 26.50
N GLY A 311 -23.95 -11.48 27.50
CA GLY A 311 -22.51 -11.49 27.33
C GLY A 311 -21.81 -10.13 27.50
N GLY A 312 -22.48 -9.17 28.12
CA GLY A 312 -21.89 -7.89 28.52
C GLY A 312 -21.36 -7.92 29.98
N VAL A 313 -20.81 -6.81 30.43
CA VAL A 313 -20.29 -6.57 31.76
C VAL A 313 -21.19 -5.58 32.51
N ASN A 314 -21.45 -5.81 33.81
CA ASN A 314 -22.10 -4.82 34.67
C ASN A 314 -21.07 -3.82 35.23
N GLU A 315 -21.53 -2.77 35.89
CA GLU A 315 -20.67 -1.70 36.41
C GLU A 315 -19.59 -2.25 37.39
N CYS A 316 -19.95 -3.19 38.27
CA CYS A 316 -19.01 -3.83 39.19
C CYS A 316 -17.94 -4.65 38.43
N GLY A 317 -18.36 -5.44 37.44
CA GLY A 317 -17.44 -6.21 36.60
C GLY A 317 -16.53 -5.33 35.77
N LEU A 318 -17.04 -4.20 35.24
CA LEU A 318 -16.26 -3.24 34.52
C LEU A 318 -15.16 -2.62 35.40
N GLU A 319 -15.50 -2.24 36.61
CA GLU A 319 -14.54 -1.68 37.57
C GLU A 319 -13.51 -2.74 38.03
N ALA A 320 -13.94 -3.98 38.28
CA ALA A 320 -13.04 -5.08 38.61
C ALA A 320 -12.07 -5.42 37.47
N ALA A 321 -12.50 -5.26 36.22
CA ALA A 321 -11.70 -5.55 35.04
C ALA A 321 -10.75 -4.39 34.64
N ARG A 322 -10.99 -3.16 35.06
CA ARG A 322 -10.28 -1.95 34.62
C ARG A 322 -8.74 -2.09 34.59
N PRO A 323 -8.04 -2.56 35.63
CA PRO A 323 -6.59 -2.69 35.59
C PRO A 323 -6.12 -3.66 34.48
N THR A 324 -6.78 -4.82 34.38
CA THR A 324 -6.42 -5.84 33.37
C THR A 324 -6.75 -5.38 31.94
N VAL A 325 -7.83 -4.60 31.80
CA VAL A 325 -8.18 -3.99 30.50
C VAL A 325 -7.11 -3.00 30.07
N ASN A 326 -6.65 -2.12 30.96
CA ASN A 326 -5.58 -1.17 30.65
C ASN A 326 -4.30 -1.92 30.22
N ASP A 327 -3.82 -2.86 31.06
CA ASP A 327 -2.64 -3.67 30.74
C ASP A 327 -2.80 -4.41 29.38
N TRP A 328 -4.02 -4.82 29.05
CA TRP A 328 -4.31 -5.51 27.79
C TRP A 328 -4.23 -4.58 26.58
N GLN A 329 -4.78 -3.39 26.69
CA GLN A 329 -4.74 -2.39 25.61
C GLN A 329 -3.32 -1.85 25.40
N ASP A 330 -2.62 -1.56 26.50
CA ASP A 330 -1.28 -0.95 26.47
C ASP A 330 -0.21 -1.92 25.92
N ARG A 331 -0.46 -3.24 25.97
CA ARG A 331 0.46 -4.22 25.38
C ARG A 331 0.72 -4.03 23.89
N PHE A 332 -0.21 -3.42 23.14
CA PHE A 332 -0.08 -3.17 21.70
C PHE A 332 0.55 -1.81 21.38
N ASP A 333 0.74 -0.94 22.35
CA ASP A 333 1.12 0.46 22.11
C ASP A 333 2.48 0.61 21.44
N SER A 334 3.48 -0.13 21.90
CA SER A 334 4.80 -0.12 21.25
C SER A 334 4.74 -0.67 19.81
N LEU A 335 3.89 -1.66 19.54
CA LEU A 335 3.71 -2.21 18.20
C LEU A 335 2.95 -1.23 17.30
N ILE A 336 1.92 -0.57 17.83
CA ILE A 336 1.17 0.47 17.12
C ILE A 336 2.11 1.62 16.76
N LEU A 337 2.91 2.10 17.71
CA LEU A 337 3.87 3.19 17.47
C LEU A 337 4.90 2.82 16.39
N ASN A 338 5.55 1.66 16.52
CA ASN A 338 6.53 1.20 15.53
C ASN A 338 5.89 1.03 14.14
N THR A 339 4.70 0.41 14.09
CA THR A 339 3.97 0.23 12.83
C THR A 339 3.58 1.57 12.21
N SER A 340 3.19 2.55 13.03
CA SER A 340 2.90 3.91 12.57
C SER A 340 4.14 4.59 11.99
N GLN A 341 5.29 4.45 12.63
CA GLN A 341 6.57 4.97 12.13
C GLN A 341 6.99 4.32 10.80
N ASP A 342 6.76 3.02 10.66
CA ASP A 342 7.11 2.26 9.45
C ASP A 342 6.16 2.55 8.27
N THR A 343 4.88 2.79 8.56
CA THR A 343 3.82 2.88 7.55
C THR A 343 3.32 4.29 7.29
N GLY A 344 3.58 5.22 8.20
CA GLY A 344 3.01 6.56 8.18
C GLY A 344 1.52 6.64 8.54
N VAL A 345 0.88 5.53 8.93
CA VAL A 345 -0.51 5.56 9.42
C VAL A 345 -0.52 6.12 10.84
N PRO A 346 -1.35 7.13 11.16
CA PRO A 346 -1.36 7.76 12.47
C PRO A 346 -1.61 6.76 13.62
N ALA A 347 -0.79 6.80 14.67
CA ALA A 347 -0.85 5.84 15.76
C ALA A 347 -2.16 5.93 16.55
N HIS A 348 -2.66 7.14 16.83
CA HIS A 348 -3.97 7.32 17.50
C HIS A 348 -5.12 6.78 16.64
N LEU A 349 -5.06 6.93 15.31
CA LEU A 349 -6.05 6.33 14.41
C LEU A 349 -6.05 4.80 14.53
N LEU A 350 -4.88 4.16 14.51
CA LEU A 350 -4.76 2.70 14.69
C LEU A 350 -5.29 2.26 16.07
N LYS A 351 -4.93 2.99 17.13
CA LYS A 351 -5.41 2.71 18.49
C LYS A 351 -6.93 2.79 18.58
N ASN A 352 -7.53 3.88 18.08
CA ASN A 352 -8.97 4.08 18.05
C ASN A 352 -9.70 3.06 17.15
N LEU A 353 -9.10 2.69 16.02
CA LEU A 353 -9.64 1.65 15.15
C LEU A 353 -9.76 0.31 15.90
N PHE A 354 -8.69 -0.15 16.55
CA PHE A 354 -8.73 -1.41 17.31
C PHE A 354 -9.67 -1.36 18.50
N ALA A 355 -9.75 -0.21 19.17
CA ALA A 355 -10.73 0.00 20.25
C ALA A 355 -12.17 -0.09 19.73
N ARG A 356 -12.45 0.46 18.54
CA ARG A 356 -13.79 0.48 17.93
C ARG A 356 -14.18 -0.86 17.32
N GLU A 357 -13.27 -1.52 16.62
CA GLU A 357 -13.52 -2.78 15.91
C GLU A 357 -13.70 -3.96 16.87
N SER A 358 -12.73 -4.20 17.72
CA SER A 358 -12.67 -5.40 18.56
C SER A 358 -12.51 -5.14 20.05
N GLN A 359 -12.40 -3.88 20.46
CA GLN A 359 -11.97 -3.50 21.81
C GLN A 359 -10.64 -4.22 22.19
N PHE A 360 -9.72 -4.32 21.24
CA PHE A 360 -8.44 -5.03 21.35
C PHE A 360 -8.55 -6.54 21.58
N TRP A 361 -9.68 -7.17 21.28
CA TRP A 361 -9.78 -8.62 21.27
C TRP A 361 -9.32 -9.18 19.93
N PRO A 362 -8.18 -9.92 19.85
CA PRO A 362 -7.56 -10.25 18.56
C PRO A 362 -8.10 -11.54 17.91
N GLY A 363 -9.12 -12.15 18.50
CA GLY A 363 -9.77 -13.35 17.96
C GLY A 363 -11.00 -13.04 17.11
N VAL A 364 -11.90 -14.04 17.01
CA VAL A 364 -13.23 -13.87 16.42
C VAL A 364 -14.11 -13.01 17.34
N PHE A 365 -14.73 -11.98 16.78
CA PHE A 365 -15.49 -11.02 17.56
C PHE A 365 -16.99 -11.34 17.63
N ARG A 366 -17.74 -11.34 16.56
CA ARG A 366 -19.21 -11.46 16.58
C ARG A 366 -19.80 -12.61 15.78
N ALA A 367 -19.25 -12.87 14.63
CA ALA A 367 -19.73 -13.91 13.74
C ALA A 367 -18.51 -14.47 13.00
N ASN A 368 -18.25 -15.65 12.91
CA ASN A 368 -17.10 -16.41 12.41
C ASN A 368 -16.43 -15.91 11.11
N THR A 369 -16.71 -14.68 10.68
CA THR A 369 -16.21 -14.11 9.42
C THR A 369 -15.21 -12.97 9.62
N ASP A 370 -15.29 -12.23 10.74
CA ASP A 370 -14.48 -11.04 10.98
C ASP A 370 -13.49 -11.35 12.10
N VAL A 371 -12.20 -11.15 11.85
CA VAL A 371 -11.14 -11.64 12.74
C VAL A 371 -10.05 -10.60 13.00
N GLY A 372 -9.36 -10.76 14.11
CA GLY A 372 -8.22 -9.95 14.49
C GLY A 372 -8.60 -8.59 15.10
N LEU A 373 -7.59 -7.78 15.42
CA LEU A 373 -7.77 -6.48 16.09
C LEU A 373 -8.66 -5.51 15.32
N GLY A 374 -8.55 -5.47 14.01
CA GLY A 374 -9.31 -4.59 13.10
C GLY A 374 -10.42 -5.31 12.34
N GLN A 375 -10.81 -6.52 12.73
CA GLN A 375 -11.93 -7.28 12.16
C GLN A 375 -11.87 -7.46 10.64
N LEU A 376 -10.76 -8.08 10.16
CA LEU A 376 -10.55 -8.34 8.74
C LEU A 376 -11.56 -9.35 8.20
N THR A 377 -12.21 -8.98 7.10
CA THR A 377 -13.08 -9.84 6.29
C THR A 377 -12.36 -10.32 5.03
N GLU A 378 -12.92 -11.28 4.28
CA GLU A 378 -12.40 -11.64 2.95
C GLU A 378 -12.40 -10.46 1.98
N ASN A 379 -13.42 -9.59 2.02
CA ASN A 379 -13.47 -8.38 1.20
C ASN A 379 -12.39 -7.36 1.61
N GLY A 380 -12.14 -7.21 2.93
CA GLY A 380 -11.04 -6.38 3.42
C GLY A 380 -9.67 -6.91 2.99
N ALA A 381 -9.48 -8.24 3.01
CA ALA A 381 -8.26 -8.87 2.49
C ALA A 381 -8.10 -8.62 0.98
N ASP A 382 -9.18 -8.72 0.21
CA ASP A 382 -9.20 -8.41 -1.23
C ASP A 382 -8.78 -6.96 -1.48
N THR A 383 -9.39 -6.01 -0.77
CA THR A 383 -9.02 -4.58 -0.83
C THR A 383 -7.54 -4.37 -0.51
N THR A 384 -7.03 -5.01 0.54
CA THR A 384 -5.62 -4.90 0.95
C THR A 384 -4.67 -5.37 -0.16
N LEU A 385 -4.96 -6.51 -0.77
CA LEU A 385 -4.12 -7.14 -1.80
C LEU A 385 -4.20 -6.41 -3.15
N ILE A 386 -5.32 -5.74 -3.46
CA ILE A 386 -5.50 -4.96 -4.69
C ILE A 386 -4.82 -3.59 -4.58
N TRP A 387 -5.08 -2.87 -3.51
CA TRP A 387 -4.76 -1.45 -3.40
C TRP A 387 -3.44 -1.15 -2.70
N ASN A 388 -2.86 -2.12 -1.97
CA ASN A 388 -1.52 -1.99 -1.41
C ASN A 388 -0.54 -2.91 -2.14
N THR A 389 -0.02 -2.46 -3.28
CA THR A 389 0.91 -3.23 -4.11
C THR A 389 2.20 -3.58 -3.36
N SER A 390 2.69 -2.70 -2.50
CA SER A 390 3.90 -2.96 -1.70
C SER A 390 3.68 -4.12 -0.74
N PHE A 391 2.55 -4.13 -0.04
CA PHE A 391 2.16 -5.23 0.84
C PHE A 391 1.94 -6.53 0.05
N PHE A 392 1.23 -6.47 -1.06
CA PHE A 392 1.04 -7.65 -1.94
C PHE A 392 2.38 -8.27 -2.34
N ASN A 393 3.35 -7.46 -2.78
CA ASN A 393 4.66 -7.94 -3.22
C ASN A 393 5.47 -8.60 -2.08
N GLN A 394 5.23 -8.22 -0.83
CA GLN A 394 5.85 -8.83 0.34
C GLN A 394 5.11 -10.08 0.81
N PHE A 395 3.78 -10.05 0.80
CA PHE A 395 2.94 -11.11 1.33
C PHE A 395 2.78 -12.29 0.36
N CYS A 396 2.56 -12.02 -0.93
CA CYS A 396 2.28 -13.05 -1.94
C CYS A 396 3.34 -14.16 -2.00
N PRO A 397 4.67 -13.86 -1.97
CA PRO A 397 5.71 -14.90 -1.99
C PRO A 397 5.75 -15.81 -0.76
N LEU A 398 5.06 -15.47 0.31
CA LEU A 398 4.92 -16.33 1.49
C LEU A 398 3.88 -17.44 1.26
N VAL A 399 2.98 -17.26 0.28
CA VAL A 399 1.84 -18.14 0.01
C VAL A 399 1.96 -18.82 -1.37
N LEU A 400 2.39 -18.08 -2.38
CA LEU A 400 2.49 -18.53 -3.77
C LEU A 400 3.95 -18.48 -4.28
N SER A 401 4.18 -19.04 -5.47
CA SER A 401 5.49 -18.92 -6.14
C SER A 401 5.76 -17.48 -6.59
N SER A 402 7.03 -17.08 -6.63
CA SER A 402 7.45 -15.76 -7.11
C SER A 402 6.99 -15.48 -8.54
N ASP A 403 6.96 -16.50 -9.41
CA ASP A 403 6.48 -16.37 -10.80
C ASP A 403 4.98 -16.05 -10.87
N ALA A 404 4.17 -16.60 -9.96
CA ALA A 404 2.76 -16.26 -9.86
C ALA A 404 2.59 -14.82 -9.34
N CYS A 405 3.30 -14.46 -8.27
CA CYS A 405 3.23 -13.14 -7.65
C CYS A 405 3.65 -12.01 -8.60
N GLY A 406 4.65 -12.24 -9.46
CA GLY A 406 5.12 -11.27 -10.45
C GLY A 406 4.07 -10.81 -11.47
N LYS A 407 2.93 -11.49 -11.57
CA LYS A 407 1.81 -11.08 -12.43
C LYS A 407 0.94 -9.97 -11.84
N GLY A 408 1.03 -9.77 -10.52
CA GLY A 408 0.13 -8.89 -9.77
C GLY A 408 -1.21 -9.56 -9.42
N TYR A 409 -1.83 -9.11 -8.32
CA TYR A 409 -3.02 -9.76 -7.74
C TYR A 409 -4.18 -9.95 -8.73
N LEU A 410 -4.54 -8.90 -9.47
CA LEU A 410 -5.67 -8.94 -10.42
C LEU A 410 -5.47 -9.89 -11.61
N HIS A 411 -4.26 -10.35 -11.85
CA HIS A 411 -3.92 -11.29 -12.93
C HIS A 411 -3.68 -12.72 -12.43
N LEU A 412 -3.91 -12.97 -11.15
CA LEU A 412 -3.93 -14.33 -10.60
C LEU A 412 -5.22 -15.05 -10.98
N SER A 413 -5.18 -16.39 -10.97
CA SER A 413 -6.42 -17.18 -11.05
C SER A 413 -7.27 -17.00 -9.80
N ASP A 414 -8.59 -17.23 -9.94
CA ASP A 414 -9.54 -17.12 -8.83
C ASP A 414 -9.13 -17.98 -7.62
N ASP A 415 -8.62 -19.21 -7.87
CA ASP A 415 -8.13 -20.11 -6.81
C ASP A 415 -6.94 -19.52 -6.05
N ASN A 416 -6.00 -18.87 -6.77
CA ASN A 416 -4.84 -18.23 -6.15
C ASN A 416 -5.23 -16.95 -5.39
N GLN A 417 -6.16 -16.17 -5.91
CA GLN A 417 -6.72 -15.01 -5.20
C GLN A 417 -7.43 -15.46 -3.92
N GLN A 418 -8.25 -16.50 -3.99
CA GLN A 418 -8.91 -17.06 -2.82
C GLN A 418 -7.90 -17.56 -1.78
N LEU A 419 -6.88 -18.31 -2.19
CA LEU A 419 -5.84 -18.80 -1.29
C LEU A 419 -5.10 -17.66 -0.57
N LEU A 420 -4.81 -16.57 -1.27
CA LEU A 420 -4.18 -15.39 -0.67
C LEU A 420 -5.11 -14.68 0.33
N ARG A 421 -6.41 -14.53 0.01
CA ARG A 421 -7.38 -13.95 0.96
C ARG A 421 -7.49 -14.78 2.23
N GLU A 422 -7.69 -16.10 2.07
CA GLU A 422 -7.79 -17.03 3.20
C GLU A 422 -6.52 -17.02 4.06
N ALA A 423 -5.33 -17.00 3.43
CA ALA A 423 -4.06 -16.90 4.13
C ALA A 423 -3.92 -15.58 4.90
N LEU A 424 -4.35 -14.46 4.31
CA LEU A 424 -4.28 -13.16 4.97
C LEU A 424 -5.25 -13.07 6.14
N VAL A 425 -6.51 -13.47 5.97
CA VAL A 425 -7.51 -13.55 7.05
C VAL A 425 -7.03 -14.50 8.16
N GLY A 426 -6.49 -15.66 7.78
CA GLY A 426 -5.93 -16.63 8.74
C GLY A 426 -4.74 -16.08 9.51
N SER A 427 -3.92 -15.22 8.91
CA SER A 427 -2.74 -14.65 9.54
C SER A 427 -3.04 -13.65 10.68
N VAL A 428 -4.22 -13.03 10.68
CA VAL A 428 -4.64 -12.07 11.72
C VAL A 428 -5.59 -12.66 12.76
N ASN A 429 -6.02 -13.90 12.57
CA ASN A 429 -6.92 -14.57 13.53
C ASN A 429 -6.12 -15.21 14.67
N ALA A 430 -6.07 -14.56 15.80
CA ALA A 430 -5.37 -15.04 16.98
C ALA A 430 -6.15 -16.09 17.82
N SER A 431 -7.32 -16.55 17.37
CA SER A 431 -8.08 -17.57 18.08
C SER A 431 -7.32 -18.90 18.15
N CYS A 432 -7.16 -19.46 19.35
CA CYS A 432 -6.40 -20.69 19.60
C CYS A 432 -7.00 -21.45 20.78
N ASP A 433 -7.74 -22.53 20.51
CA ASP A 433 -8.46 -23.29 21.53
C ASP A 433 -7.56 -23.92 22.61
N THR A 434 -6.28 -24.11 22.31
CA THR A 434 -5.30 -24.72 23.22
C THR A 434 -4.38 -23.72 23.91
N CYS A 435 -4.48 -22.45 23.56
CA CYS A 435 -3.68 -21.38 24.11
C CYS A 435 -4.31 -20.78 25.38
N PRO A 436 -3.52 -20.12 26.26
CA PRO A 436 -4.07 -19.33 27.36
C PRO A 436 -5.07 -18.28 26.85
N LEU A 437 -6.18 -18.12 27.56
CA LEU A 437 -7.28 -17.22 27.19
C LEU A 437 -7.92 -17.52 25.82
N GLY A 438 -7.62 -18.66 25.19
CA GLY A 438 -8.10 -19.00 23.86
C GLY A 438 -7.44 -18.19 22.75
N LEU A 439 -6.26 -17.61 22.98
CA LEU A 439 -5.61 -16.67 22.05
C LEU A 439 -4.11 -16.97 21.88
N ASP A 440 -3.63 -16.92 20.63
CA ASP A 440 -2.22 -16.83 20.30
C ASP A 440 -1.80 -15.35 20.22
N LEU A 441 -1.13 -14.88 21.27
CA LEU A 441 -0.76 -13.47 21.37
C LEU A 441 0.35 -13.06 20.38
N SER A 442 1.18 -14.01 19.94
CA SER A 442 2.20 -13.71 18.91
C SER A 442 1.56 -13.44 17.54
N GLN A 443 0.45 -14.09 17.25
CA GLN A 443 -0.33 -13.83 16.04
C GLN A 443 -1.12 -12.52 16.14
N ALA A 444 -1.59 -12.16 17.35
CA ALA A 444 -2.18 -10.87 17.61
C ALA A 444 -1.20 -9.71 17.32
N ASP A 445 0.05 -9.86 17.74
CA ASP A 445 1.10 -8.87 17.52
C ASP A 445 1.36 -8.64 16.01
N PHE A 446 1.41 -9.71 15.22
CA PHE A 446 1.55 -9.62 13.76
C PHE A 446 0.37 -8.89 13.10
N SER A 447 -0.84 -9.03 13.63
CA SER A 447 -2.04 -8.42 13.06
C SER A 447 -2.01 -6.89 13.04
N VAL A 448 -1.29 -6.24 13.96
CA VAL A 448 -1.16 -4.76 14.01
C VAL A 448 -0.62 -4.22 12.68
N SER A 449 0.46 -4.80 12.17
CA SER A 449 1.05 -4.40 10.88
C SER A 449 0.10 -4.64 9.70
N VAL A 450 -0.60 -5.77 9.68
CA VAL A 450 -1.56 -6.09 8.61
C VAL A 450 -2.67 -5.05 8.55
N PHE A 451 -3.21 -4.62 9.71
CA PHE A 451 -4.28 -3.62 9.72
C PHE A 451 -3.82 -2.21 9.31
N ALA A 452 -2.59 -1.83 9.62
CA ALA A 452 -2.02 -0.59 9.08
C ALA A 452 -1.93 -0.65 7.55
N HIS A 453 -1.47 -1.76 6.99
CA HIS A 453 -1.45 -1.96 5.54
C HIS A 453 -2.84 -2.04 4.90
N THR A 454 -3.84 -2.53 5.63
CA THR A 454 -5.25 -2.50 5.22
C THR A 454 -5.79 -1.07 5.18
N LEU A 455 -5.43 -0.22 6.16
CA LEU A 455 -5.79 1.21 6.13
C LEU A 455 -5.13 1.93 4.94
N ILE A 456 -3.85 1.64 4.64
CA ILE A 456 -3.18 2.18 3.45
C ILE A 456 -3.95 1.78 2.17
N ALA A 457 -4.34 0.53 2.04
CA ALA A 457 -5.11 0.07 0.89
C ALA A 457 -6.46 0.80 0.77
N ASN A 458 -7.15 1.00 1.89
CA ASN A 458 -8.42 1.73 1.91
C ASN A 458 -8.22 3.21 1.58
N CYS A 459 -7.16 3.86 2.03
CA CYS A 459 -6.90 5.26 1.69
C CYS A 459 -6.53 5.43 0.21
N GLU A 460 -5.75 4.53 -0.37
CA GLU A 460 -5.46 4.53 -1.80
C GLU A 460 -6.74 4.37 -2.64
N GLN A 461 -7.59 3.42 -2.24
CA GLN A 461 -8.90 3.25 -2.88
C GLN A 461 -9.78 4.48 -2.72
N THR A 462 -9.82 5.10 -1.55
CA THR A 462 -10.57 6.34 -1.26
C THR A 462 -10.11 7.48 -2.15
N GLY A 463 -8.81 7.70 -2.28
CA GLY A 463 -8.26 8.71 -3.19
C GLY A 463 -8.70 8.48 -4.64
N ARG A 464 -8.74 7.21 -5.07
CA ARG A 464 -9.22 6.84 -6.41
C ARG A 464 -10.72 7.09 -6.58
N ILE A 465 -11.53 6.82 -5.57
CA ILE A 465 -12.98 7.10 -5.60
C ILE A 465 -13.22 8.59 -5.74
N VAL A 466 -12.61 9.43 -4.90
CA VAL A 466 -12.75 10.89 -4.96
C VAL A 466 -12.36 11.41 -6.35
N ARG A 467 -11.20 10.98 -6.87
CA ARG A 467 -10.74 11.37 -8.22
C ARG A 467 -11.70 10.93 -9.32
N ASN A 468 -12.31 9.75 -9.21
CA ASN A 468 -13.27 9.25 -10.20
C ASN A 468 -14.59 10.03 -10.17
N VAL A 469 -15.07 10.43 -8.99
CA VAL A 469 -16.29 11.21 -8.82
C VAL A 469 -16.11 12.65 -9.31
N THR A 470 -15.04 13.31 -8.89
CA THR A 470 -14.84 14.76 -9.12
C THR A 470 -14.02 15.10 -10.37
N GLY A 471 -13.23 14.14 -10.87
CA GLY A 471 -12.24 14.41 -11.93
C GLY A 471 -11.02 15.23 -11.46
N GLN A 472 -10.88 15.52 -10.16
CA GLN A 472 -9.84 16.35 -9.56
C GLN A 472 -8.96 15.53 -8.60
N ALA A 473 -7.79 16.08 -8.23
CA ALA A 473 -6.98 15.50 -7.17
C ALA A 473 -7.73 15.60 -5.82
N PRO A 474 -7.68 14.55 -4.97
CA PRO A 474 -8.43 14.55 -3.72
C PRO A 474 -8.17 15.78 -2.84
N GLY A 475 -6.91 16.19 -2.67
CA GLY A 475 -6.54 17.35 -1.85
C GLY A 475 -7.01 18.71 -2.40
N GLN A 476 -7.51 18.75 -3.64
CA GLN A 476 -8.12 19.96 -4.20
C GLN A 476 -9.59 20.12 -3.80
N VAL A 477 -10.27 19.03 -3.41
CA VAL A 477 -11.71 19.00 -3.16
C VAL A 477 -12.07 18.57 -1.74
N ALA A 478 -11.16 17.96 -1.00
CA ALA A 478 -11.36 17.52 0.38
C ALA A 478 -10.13 17.81 1.23
N SER A 479 -10.31 18.09 2.51
CA SER A 479 -9.22 18.26 3.45
C SER A 479 -8.55 16.91 3.79
N TYR A 480 -7.33 16.97 4.33
CA TYR A 480 -6.63 15.79 4.85
C TYR A 480 -7.47 15.01 5.89
N GLU A 481 -8.16 15.73 6.79
CA GLU A 481 -9.01 15.13 7.81
C GLU A 481 -10.24 14.46 7.17
N ASP A 482 -10.91 15.13 6.22
CA ASP A 482 -12.08 14.55 5.53
C ASP A 482 -11.68 13.29 4.76
N MET A 483 -10.51 13.28 4.13
CA MET A 483 -10.01 12.11 3.42
C MET A 483 -9.79 10.90 4.36
N TRP A 484 -9.32 11.12 5.59
CA TRP A 484 -9.26 10.04 6.59
C TRP A 484 -10.64 9.58 7.03
N LYS A 485 -11.59 10.51 7.22
CA LYS A 485 -13.00 10.15 7.53
C LYS A 485 -13.62 9.34 6.39
N PHE A 486 -13.40 9.71 5.15
CA PHE A 486 -13.83 8.94 3.98
C PHE A 486 -13.14 7.56 3.91
N THR A 487 -11.87 7.47 4.29
CA THR A 487 -11.16 6.20 4.39
C THR A 487 -11.81 5.27 5.43
N LEU A 488 -12.24 5.80 6.56
CA LEU A 488 -12.97 5.05 7.58
C LEU A 488 -14.35 4.58 7.10
N VAL A 489 -15.06 5.38 6.30
CA VAL A 489 -16.31 4.94 5.62
C VAL A 489 -16.02 3.77 4.69
N ASN A 490 -14.97 3.89 3.86
CA ASN A 490 -14.56 2.83 2.95
C ASN A 490 -14.19 1.54 3.69
N TYR A 491 -13.47 1.65 4.79
CA TYR A 491 -13.08 0.53 5.65
C TYR A 491 -14.29 -0.19 6.24
N ASN A 492 -15.25 0.56 6.82
CA ASN A 492 -16.39 0.00 7.55
C ASN A 492 -17.54 -0.42 6.65
N ALA A 493 -17.95 0.43 5.70
CA ALA A 493 -19.14 0.23 4.86
C ALA A 493 -18.81 -0.12 3.40
N GLY A 494 -17.55 -0.01 3.02
CA GLY A 494 -17.06 -0.35 1.68
C GLY A 494 -17.15 0.77 0.65
N PRO A 495 -16.48 0.57 -0.52
CA PRO A 495 -16.31 1.60 -1.53
C PRO A 495 -17.60 2.08 -2.18
N GLY A 496 -18.63 1.23 -2.24
CA GLY A 496 -19.94 1.60 -2.81
C GLY A 496 -20.64 2.68 -1.98
N CYS A 497 -20.67 2.51 -0.65
CA CYS A 497 -21.28 3.49 0.24
C CYS A 497 -20.59 4.86 0.15
N LEU A 498 -19.28 4.87 0.09
CA LEU A 498 -18.50 6.10 -0.06
C LEU A 498 -18.74 6.76 -1.42
N ALA A 499 -18.65 5.99 -2.50
CA ALA A 499 -18.83 6.53 -3.86
C ALA A 499 -20.20 7.14 -4.06
N ASP A 500 -21.27 6.46 -3.62
CA ASP A 500 -22.65 6.94 -3.74
C ASP A 500 -22.86 8.25 -2.95
N ALA A 501 -22.31 8.35 -1.73
CA ALA A 501 -22.44 9.55 -0.91
C ALA A 501 -21.67 10.75 -1.51
N LEU A 502 -20.47 10.53 -2.01
CA LEU A 502 -19.65 11.55 -2.68
C LEU A 502 -20.31 12.04 -3.98
N ASP A 503 -20.85 11.12 -4.80
CA ASP A 503 -21.52 11.47 -6.06
C ASP A 503 -22.74 12.36 -5.83
N VAL A 504 -23.50 12.10 -4.76
CA VAL A 504 -24.65 12.94 -4.39
C VAL A 504 -24.22 14.32 -3.91
N ALA A 505 -23.21 14.42 -3.04
CA ALA A 505 -22.70 15.68 -2.53
C ALA A 505 -22.12 16.55 -3.67
N GLU A 506 -21.29 15.97 -4.52
CA GLU A 506 -20.70 16.64 -5.69
C GLU A 506 -21.78 17.10 -6.67
N GLY A 507 -22.79 16.24 -6.95
CA GLY A 507 -23.91 16.57 -7.82
C GLY A 507 -24.80 17.73 -7.31
N GLN A 508 -24.74 18.03 -6.00
CA GLN A 508 -25.39 19.22 -5.40
C GLN A 508 -24.51 20.47 -5.44
N GLY A 509 -23.22 20.30 -5.78
CA GLY A 509 -22.23 21.38 -5.80
C GLY A 509 -21.71 21.72 -4.41
N ASP A 510 -21.79 20.79 -3.47
CA ASP A 510 -21.24 20.93 -2.12
C ASP A 510 -19.74 20.69 -2.12
N ASP A 511 -19.02 21.39 -1.23
CA ASP A 511 -17.62 21.04 -0.93
C ASP A 511 -17.58 19.65 -0.29
N LEU A 512 -16.61 18.81 -0.65
CA LEU A 512 -16.49 17.45 -0.12
C LEU A 512 -15.89 17.46 1.29
N THR A 513 -16.69 17.89 2.25
CA THR A 513 -16.40 17.83 3.69
C THR A 513 -17.14 16.66 4.34
N TRP A 514 -16.70 16.22 5.52
CA TRP A 514 -17.44 15.22 6.29
C TRP A 514 -18.90 15.64 6.54
N ASP A 515 -19.11 16.92 6.87
CA ASP A 515 -20.44 17.44 7.19
C ASP A 515 -21.38 17.46 5.98
N SER A 516 -20.84 17.65 4.78
CA SER A 516 -21.65 17.65 3.54
C SER A 516 -21.89 16.23 3.01
N VAL A 517 -20.94 15.31 3.17
CA VAL A 517 -21.00 13.95 2.62
C VAL A 517 -21.75 12.98 3.55
N SER A 518 -21.52 13.06 4.86
CA SER A 518 -22.08 12.10 5.82
C SER A 518 -23.61 12.02 5.81
N PRO A 519 -24.42 13.08 5.55
CA PRO A 519 -25.86 12.97 5.46
C PRO A 519 -26.38 12.06 4.34
N PHE A 520 -25.54 11.77 3.33
CA PHE A 520 -25.88 10.89 2.22
C PHE A 520 -25.51 9.43 2.45
N LEU A 521 -24.87 9.11 3.56
CA LEU A 521 -24.67 7.74 4.01
C LEU A 521 -25.98 7.20 4.59
N THR A 522 -26.81 6.59 3.75
CA THR A 522 -28.16 6.17 4.12
C THR A 522 -28.34 4.64 4.08
N GLY A 523 -29.39 4.13 4.71
CA GLY A 523 -29.72 2.70 4.70
C GLY A 523 -28.65 1.83 5.31
N ALA A 524 -28.07 0.91 4.54
CA ALA A 524 -26.99 0.02 5.03
C ALA A 524 -25.68 0.76 5.35
N CYS A 525 -25.49 1.96 4.78
CA CYS A 525 -24.29 2.76 4.94
C CYS A 525 -24.33 3.69 6.18
N GLU A 526 -25.53 3.90 6.77
CA GLU A 526 -25.76 4.84 7.88
C GLU A 526 -24.90 4.54 9.12
N GLY A 527 -24.61 3.25 9.38
CA GLY A 527 -23.76 2.83 10.48
C GLY A 527 -22.34 3.39 10.46
N ALA A 528 -21.83 3.75 9.28
CA ALA A 528 -20.51 4.34 9.11
C ALA A 528 -20.40 5.74 9.74
N ILE A 529 -21.51 6.49 9.86
CA ILE A 529 -21.50 7.84 10.47
C ILE A 529 -21.05 7.75 11.93
N GLN A 530 -21.71 6.89 12.71
CA GLN A 530 -21.34 6.69 14.12
C GLN A 530 -19.95 6.09 14.25
N TYR A 531 -19.58 5.17 13.37
CA TYR A 531 -18.26 4.55 13.35
C TYR A 531 -17.14 5.58 13.16
N VAL A 532 -17.26 6.47 12.18
CA VAL A 532 -16.29 7.54 11.93
C VAL A 532 -16.24 8.51 13.12
N ASN A 533 -17.41 8.94 13.62
CA ASN A 533 -17.47 9.86 14.77
C ASN A 533 -16.82 9.27 16.04
N ASP A 534 -16.99 7.96 16.29
CA ASP A 534 -16.38 7.29 17.46
C ASP A 534 -14.85 7.27 17.37
N ILE A 535 -14.28 7.15 16.15
CA ILE A 535 -12.83 7.06 15.92
C ILE A 535 -12.18 8.45 15.87
N SER A 536 -12.88 9.44 15.35
CA SER A 536 -12.35 10.78 15.07
C SER A 536 -12.60 11.82 16.20
N GLN A 537 -12.85 11.34 17.43
CA GLN A 537 -13.04 12.21 18.61
C GLN A 537 -11.75 12.80 19.13
#